data_fdfc6bc27ab8281dbb0b5eb4fa2c9a79
#
_entry.id   fdfc6bc27ab8281dbb0b5eb4fa2c9a79
#
_cell.length_a   1.000
_cell.length_b   1.000
_cell.length_c   1.000
_cell.angle_alpha   90.00
_cell.angle_beta   90.00
_cell.angle_gamma   90.00
#
_symmetry.space_group_name_H-M   'P 1'
#
loop_
_entity.id
_entity.type
_entity.pdbx_description
1 polymer ?
#
loop_
_entity_poly.entity_id
_entity_poly.type
_entity_poly.pdbx_seq_one_letter_code
_entity_poly.pdbx_strand_id
1 'polypeptide(L)'
;MSEILGDLSVAVSSETKKCDFSGGIDAAVTALSKVYSSGAENPAAFSINVFCDDDEKAKEGLLGVMTAAKNLGISVSDVNVEKGSSCAITVVAATFTSGNGAISSTFSKKGKLLRIKLKNENFVDFDKITAAYALLGELIRLKKVSAATVVKESLATDAVISCLGNGMGLEFFGFVGESHFENDAGDLIILTNDERLTAYPFIETVGDVTDIPKFIINDTTLRADATVTAYNAPFAKYFPTEAYSEGYTKNLGISFTKKKVCGFSVSRPKVFMPIFDTAIDNEIARRFRSAGARTEQVVIRNNDEKEFTKSVEEFSKTLKNCQILVLNDGNLLLYALFMRDEIKAAVEELLLRDGLILGVGQGFKLLLETGLLPYGKFTVNENVQAALSENVGAKKTCGIRRVKISSNLSPWFNGVKTGDVFKVQTSEKDGRFVISKALSDALIVKGQVAAQYIDLNDNATMETPYNPGGSAEAIEGIFSPDGRIYGRATRFSRVSDHFYENVPGEWDAKIFESGVKYFK
;
A
#
# COMPACT_ATOMS: atom_id res chain seq x y z
N MET A 1 10.02 15.47 26.07
CA MET A 1 8.71 14.78 25.98
C MET A 1 8.83 13.27 26.23
N SER A 2 9.86 12.57 25.75
CA SER A 2 10.13 11.14 26.03
C SER A 2 10.36 10.83 27.53
N GLU A 3 10.95 11.75 28.30
CA GLU A 3 11.17 11.60 29.73
C GLU A 3 9.89 11.73 30.59
N ILE A 4 8.82 12.34 30.05
CA ILE A 4 7.54 12.55 30.75
C ILE A 4 6.56 11.41 30.49
N LEU A 5 6.62 10.78 29.32
CA LEU A 5 5.67 9.74 28.91
C LEU A 5 6.13 8.31 29.23
N GLY A 6 7.42 8.09 29.54
CA GLY A 6 7.96 6.77 29.84
C GLY A 6 7.57 5.71 28.81
N ASP A 7 7.07 4.56 29.27
CA ASP A 7 6.62 3.45 28.42
C ASP A 7 5.15 3.58 27.94
N LEU A 8 4.57 4.78 27.95
CA LEU A 8 3.21 5.00 27.47
C LEU A 8 3.16 4.98 25.93
N SER A 9 2.25 4.19 25.41
CA SER A 9 1.90 4.13 24.00
C SER A 9 0.50 4.72 23.78
N VAL A 10 0.22 5.18 22.56
CA VAL A 10 -1.11 5.67 22.18
C VAL A 10 -1.82 4.59 21.37
N ALA A 11 -2.99 4.15 21.82
CA ALA A 11 -3.89 3.30 21.05
C ALA A 11 -4.88 4.21 20.32
N VAL A 12 -4.93 4.11 18.98
CA VAL A 12 -5.85 4.88 18.15
C VAL A 12 -6.56 3.94 17.19
N SER A 13 -7.85 4.13 17.03
CA SER A 13 -8.62 3.44 16.00
C SER A 13 -9.68 4.36 15.40
N SER A 14 -10.18 4.01 14.23
CA SER A 14 -11.28 4.72 13.61
C SER A 14 -12.31 3.74 13.05
N GLU A 15 -13.55 4.22 12.95
CA GLU A 15 -14.64 3.53 12.26
C GLU A 15 -15.50 4.53 11.52
N THR A 16 -15.90 4.16 10.31
CA THR A 16 -16.78 4.97 9.45
C THR A 16 -18.05 4.19 9.19
N LYS A 17 -19.19 4.82 9.42
CA LYS A 17 -20.52 4.25 9.17
C LYS A 17 -21.39 5.25 8.42
N LYS A 18 -22.56 4.80 7.99
CA LYS A 18 -23.58 5.67 7.42
C LYS A 18 -24.00 6.75 8.43
N CYS A 19 -24.23 7.95 7.96
CA CYS A 19 -24.59 9.07 8.81
C CYS A 19 -26.11 9.03 9.13
N ASP A 20 -26.48 8.20 10.10
CA ASP A 20 -27.77 8.12 10.76
C ASP A 20 -27.57 7.79 12.24
N PHE A 21 -28.63 7.80 13.04
CA PHE A 21 -28.54 7.63 14.49
C PHE A 21 -27.90 6.29 14.87
N SER A 22 -28.30 5.18 14.24
CA SER A 22 -27.74 3.85 14.49
C SER A 22 -26.28 3.78 14.05
N GLY A 23 -25.96 4.29 12.85
CA GLY A 23 -24.60 4.35 12.32
C GLY A 23 -23.65 5.16 13.20
N GLY A 24 -24.14 6.23 13.82
CA GLY A 24 -23.37 7.02 14.80
C GLY A 24 -23.01 6.20 16.05
N ILE A 25 -23.98 5.46 16.63
CA ILE A 25 -23.72 4.55 17.75
C ILE A 25 -22.74 3.44 17.34
N ASP A 26 -22.96 2.84 16.19
CA ASP A 26 -22.13 1.74 15.68
C ASP A 26 -20.69 2.18 15.44
N ALA A 27 -20.48 3.36 14.87
CA ALA A 27 -19.15 3.92 14.68
C ALA A 27 -18.44 4.12 16.02
N ALA A 28 -19.13 4.68 17.02
CA ALA A 28 -18.58 4.94 18.34
C ALA A 28 -18.20 3.63 19.07
N VAL A 29 -19.13 2.67 19.13
CA VAL A 29 -18.91 1.39 19.82
C VAL A 29 -17.81 0.59 19.14
N THR A 30 -17.81 0.51 17.81
CA THR A 30 -16.79 -0.25 17.08
C THR A 30 -15.40 0.38 17.22
N ALA A 31 -15.28 1.71 17.15
CA ALA A 31 -14.02 2.40 17.38
C ALA A 31 -13.48 2.14 18.80
N LEU A 32 -14.33 2.19 19.83
CA LEU A 32 -13.95 1.86 21.21
C LEU A 32 -13.54 0.39 21.35
N SER A 33 -14.32 -0.53 20.79
CA SER A 33 -13.99 -1.97 20.83
C SER A 33 -12.61 -2.25 20.26
N LYS A 34 -12.25 -1.59 19.15
CA LYS A 34 -10.91 -1.71 18.53
C LYS A 34 -9.80 -1.19 19.46
N VAL A 35 -10.03 -0.09 20.15
CA VAL A 35 -9.06 0.47 21.11
C VAL A 35 -8.89 -0.45 22.31
N TYR A 36 -9.99 -0.87 22.93
CA TYR A 36 -9.92 -1.73 24.12
C TYR A 36 -9.46 -3.15 23.81
N SER A 37 -9.77 -3.69 22.61
CA SER A 37 -9.24 -4.99 22.19
C SER A 37 -7.73 -4.99 21.97
N SER A 38 -7.09 -3.83 21.79
CA SER A 38 -5.63 -3.72 21.71
C SER A 38 -4.94 -3.75 23.08
N GLY A 39 -5.70 -3.79 24.19
CA GLY A 39 -5.18 -3.81 25.56
C GLY A 39 -5.12 -2.44 26.23
N ALA A 40 -5.81 -1.44 25.69
CA ALA A 40 -5.91 -0.15 26.34
C ALA A 40 -6.80 -0.21 27.60
N GLU A 41 -6.34 0.39 28.69
CA GLU A 41 -7.05 0.37 30.01
C GLU A 41 -7.58 1.76 30.40
N ASN A 42 -7.07 2.83 29.82
CA ASN A 42 -7.45 4.19 30.19
C ASN A 42 -8.71 4.63 29.43
N PRO A 43 -9.48 5.59 29.97
CA PRO A 43 -10.60 6.17 29.26
C PRO A 43 -10.19 6.75 27.92
N ALA A 44 -10.97 6.47 26.89
CA ALA A 44 -10.74 7.02 25.55
C ALA A 44 -11.35 8.42 25.39
N ALA A 45 -10.93 9.11 24.33
CA ALA A 45 -11.57 10.31 23.84
C ALA A 45 -11.96 10.13 22.36
N PHE A 46 -13.02 10.80 21.94
CA PHE A 46 -13.47 10.81 20.55
C PHE A 46 -13.08 12.08 19.83
N SER A 47 -12.66 11.95 18.57
CA SER A 47 -12.74 12.97 17.54
C SER A 47 -13.72 12.51 16.45
N ILE A 48 -14.61 13.37 16.01
CA ILE A 48 -15.74 13.02 15.15
C ILE A 48 -15.63 13.82 13.86
N ASN A 49 -15.70 13.14 12.72
CA ASN A 49 -15.79 13.78 11.40
C ASN A 49 -17.08 13.34 10.71
N VAL A 50 -17.87 14.31 10.27
CA VAL A 50 -19.11 14.10 9.54
C VAL A 50 -18.95 14.65 8.14
N PHE A 51 -19.17 13.81 7.13
CA PHE A 51 -19.17 14.18 5.70
C PHE A 51 -20.59 13.96 5.17
N CYS A 52 -21.40 15.01 5.09
CA CYS A 52 -22.78 14.90 4.64
C CYS A 52 -23.28 16.24 4.10
N ASP A 53 -24.01 16.21 2.98
CA ASP A 53 -24.69 17.35 2.39
C ASP A 53 -26.13 17.55 2.94
N ASP A 54 -26.65 16.58 3.69
CA ASP A 54 -27.96 16.57 4.34
C ASP A 54 -27.79 16.89 5.83
N ASP A 55 -28.15 18.11 6.23
CA ASP A 55 -27.99 18.60 7.59
C ASP A 55 -28.79 17.80 8.64
N GLU A 56 -29.95 17.20 8.27
CA GLU A 56 -30.74 16.39 9.20
C GLU A 56 -30.06 15.05 9.47
N LYS A 57 -29.56 14.38 8.44
CA LYS A 57 -28.77 13.15 8.61
C LYS A 57 -27.48 13.40 9.38
N ALA A 58 -26.81 14.53 9.13
CA ALA A 58 -25.61 14.92 9.88
C ALA A 58 -25.91 15.04 11.37
N LYS A 59 -27.05 15.69 11.75
CA LYS A 59 -27.50 15.79 13.13
C LYS A 59 -27.85 14.45 13.75
N GLU A 60 -28.57 13.58 13.01
CA GLU A 60 -28.91 12.23 13.49
C GLU A 60 -27.67 11.40 13.78
N GLY A 61 -26.71 11.35 12.85
CA GLY A 61 -25.45 10.64 13.03
C GLY A 61 -24.66 11.16 14.23
N LEU A 62 -24.54 12.48 14.36
CA LEU A 62 -23.86 13.11 15.48
C LEU A 62 -24.58 12.81 16.80
N LEU A 63 -25.91 12.87 16.84
CA LEU A 63 -26.70 12.52 18.02
C LEU A 63 -26.47 11.08 18.45
N GLY A 64 -26.33 10.14 17.50
CA GLY A 64 -25.97 8.75 17.80
C GLY A 64 -24.63 8.63 18.51
N VAL A 65 -23.58 9.28 17.98
CA VAL A 65 -22.25 9.27 18.62
C VAL A 65 -22.28 9.93 20.00
N MET A 66 -22.93 11.08 20.12
CA MET A 66 -23.04 11.80 21.41
C MET A 66 -23.81 11.00 22.45
N THR A 67 -24.82 10.22 22.03
CA THR A 67 -25.55 9.30 22.89
C THR A 67 -24.65 8.20 23.41
N ALA A 68 -23.87 7.57 22.54
CA ALA A 68 -22.88 6.55 22.94
C ALA A 68 -21.80 7.14 23.85
N ALA A 69 -21.24 8.29 23.49
CA ALA A 69 -20.22 8.96 24.31
C ALA A 69 -20.71 9.27 25.72
N LYS A 70 -21.92 9.83 25.83
CA LYS A 70 -22.53 10.16 27.15
C LYS A 70 -22.73 8.93 27.99
N ASN A 71 -23.32 7.86 27.43
CA ASN A 71 -23.65 6.66 28.22
C ASN A 71 -22.41 5.82 28.58
N LEU A 72 -21.36 5.86 27.74
CA LEU A 72 -20.08 5.17 28.01
C LEU A 72 -19.07 6.04 28.81
N GLY A 73 -19.43 7.28 29.15
CA GLY A 73 -18.54 8.18 29.88
C GLY A 73 -17.31 8.64 29.09
N ILE A 74 -17.41 8.70 27.75
CA ILE A 74 -16.32 9.06 26.87
C ILE A 74 -16.37 10.57 26.56
N SER A 75 -15.24 11.26 26.67
CA SER A 75 -15.13 12.67 26.28
C SER A 75 -15.02 12.82 24.77
N VAL A 76 -15.66 13.87 24.24
CA VAL A 76 -15.51 14.27 22.83
C VAL A 76 -14.56 15.46 22.77
N SER A 77 -13.45 15.30 22.06
CA SER A 77 -12.39 16.32 21.98
C SER A 77 -12.62 17.27 20.81
N ASP A 78 -13.19 16.77 19.72
CA ASP A 78 -13.37 17.54 18.49
C ASP A 78 -14.52 17.02 17.65
N VAL A 79 -15.20 17.93 16.93
CA VAL A 79 -16.26 17.63 15.98
C VAL A 79 -16.06 18.48 14.74
N ASN A 80 -15.80 17.83 13.62
CA ASN A 80 -15.70 18.47 12.31
C ASN A 80 -16.87 18.03 11.42
N VAL A 81 -17.54 19.00 10.76
CA VAL A 81 -18.64 18.74 9.84
C VAL A 81 -18.31 19.37 8.49
N GLU A 82 -18.19 18.54 7.46
CA GLU A 82 -17.89 18.94 6.10
C GLU A 82 -19.02 18.52 5.17
N LYS A 83 -19.31 19.34 4.14
CA LYS A 83 -20.23 18.97 3.08
C LYS A 83 -19.58 17.97 2.14
N GLY A 84 -20.28 16.87 1.88
CA GLY A 84 -19.80 15.82 0.98
C GLY A 84 -20.94 14.98 0.44
N SER A 85 -20.77 14.45 -0.76
CA SER A 85 -21.77 13.65 -1.46
C SER A 85 -22.07 12.29 -0.84
N SER A 86 -21.18 11.79 0.04
CA SER A 86 -21.39 10.54 0.79
C SER A 86 -21.77 10.88 2.22
N CYS A 87 -23.01 10.64 2.65
CA CYS A 87 -23.39 10.83 4.04
C CYS A 87 -22.75 9.76 4.93
N ALA A 88 -21.60 10.09 5.50
CA ALA A 88 -20.80 9.21 6.36
C ALA A 88 -20.39 9.92 7.66
N ILE A 89 -20.30 9.16 8.74
CA ILE A 89 -19.77 9.62 10.01
C ILE A 89 -18.58 8.74 10.43
N THR A 90 -17.46 9.38 10.75
CA THR A 90 -16.24 8.72 11.20
C THR A 90 -15.97 9.10 12.66
N VAL A 91 -15.80 8.10 13.51
CA VAL A 91 -15.39 8.28 14.89
C VAL A 91 -13.96 7.76 15.03
N VAL A 92 -13.08 8.62 15.53
CA VAL A 92 -11.72 8.26 15.93
C VAL A 92 -11.71 8.16 17.45
N ALA A 93 -11.36 6.99 17.98
CA ALA A 93 -11.16 6.77 19.40
C ALA A 93 -9.66 6.71 19.69
N ALA A 94 -9.20 7.43 20.70
CA ALA A 94 -7.81 7.45 21.13
C ALA A 94 -7.69 7.36 22.64
N THR A 95 -6.69 6.61 23.12
CA THR A 95 -6.35 6.54 24.55
C THR A 95 -4.88 6.17 24.74
N PHE A 96 -4.41 6.28 25.97
CA PHE A 96 -3.08 5.83 26.36
C PHE A 96 -3.13 4.38 26.87
N THR A 97 -2.10 3.62 26.57
CA THR A 97 -1.89 2.26 27.09
C THR A 97 -0.45 2.11 27.60
N SER A 98 -0.23 1.29 28.60
CA SER A 98 1.12 0.87 28.98
C SER A 98 1.66 -0.10 27.94
N GLY A 99 2.91 0.08 27.50
CA GLY A 99 3.53 -0.74 26.44
C GLY A 99 3.52 -2.25 26.70
N ASN A 100 3.36 -2.67 27.96
CA ASN A 100 3.29 -4.08 28.38
C ASN A 100 1.88 -4.69 28.31
N GLY A 101 0.84 -3.91 28.03
CA GLY A 101 -0.56 -4.35 27.94
C GLY A 101 -1.07 -4.64 26.53
N ALA A 102 -0.30 -4.31 25.50
CA ALA A 102 -0.74 -4.49 24.12
C ALA A 102 -0.85 -5.96 23.72
N ILE A 103 -1.97 -6.35 23.11
CA ILE A 103 -2.20 -7.68 22.56
C ILE A 103 -2.48 -7.63 21.06
N SER A 104 -2.25 -8.76 20.39
CA SER A 104 -2.44 -8.88 18.95
C SER A 104 -3.92 -9.00 18.58
N SER A 105 -4.30 -8.43 17.43
CA SER A 105 -5.59 -8.69 16.78
C SER A 105 -5.58 -9.93 15.88
N THR A 106 -4.40 -10.55 15.66
CA THR A 106 -4.25 -11.77 14.86
C THR A 106 -3.92 -12.97 15.74
N PHE A 107 -4.46 -14.13 15.39
CA PHE A 107 -4.30 -15.34 16.17
C PHE A 107 -3.02 -16.08 15.76
N SER A 108 -2.10 -16.23 16.68
CA SER A 108 -0.79 -16.90 16.47
C SER A 108 -0.59 -18.13 17.36
N LYS A 109 -1.60 -18.50 18.14
CA LYS A 109 -1.57 -19.63 19.08
C LYS A 109 -2.89 -20.40 19.00
N LYS A 110 -2.86 -21.67 19.39
CA LYS A 110 -4.07 -22.46 19.60
C LYS A 110 -4.85 -21.97 20.81
N GLY A 111 -6.16 -22.14 20.79
CA GLY A 111 -7.02 -21.83 21.92
C GLY A 111 -8.49 -21.78 21.54
N LYS A 112 -9.34 -21.60 22.52
CA LYS A 112 -10.76 -21.40 22.31
C LYS A 112 -11.03 -19.99 21.82
N LEU A 113 -11.83 -19.90 20.79
CA LEU A 113 -12.34 -18.65 20.26
C LEU A 113 -13.69 -18.35 20.89
N LEU A 114 -13.75 -17.23 21.60
CA LEU A 114 -14.96 -16.77 22.28
C LEU A 114 -15.39 -15.43 21.71
N ARG A 115 -16.72 -15.22 21.64
CA ARG A 115 -17.35 -13.95 21.30
C ARG A 115 -17.92 -13.31 22.56
N ILE A 116 -17.65 -12.02 22.75
CA ILE A 116 -18.33 -11.18 23.73
C ILE A 116 -19.35 -10.35 22.95
N LYS A 117 -20.63 -10.71 23.09
CA LYS A 117 -21.74 -10.05 22.38
C LYS A 117 -22.08 -8.73 23.08
N LEU A 118 -21.88 -7.61 22.40
CA LEU A 118 -22.12 -6.27 22.96
C LEU A 118 -23.54 -5.76 22.71
N LYS A 119 -24.14 -6.16 21.58
CA LYS A 119 -25.48 -5.70 21.15
C LYS A 119 -26.49 -6.83 21.15
N ASN A 120 -27.76 -6.47 21.28
CA ASN A 120 -28.90 -7.33 20.96
C ASN A 120 -29.59 -6.76 19.72
N GLU A 121 -30.36 -7.58 18.99
CA GLU A 121 -30.98 -7.25 17.70
C GLU A 121 -31.74 -5.91 17.65
N ASN A 122 -32.33 -5.48 18.80
CA ASN A 122 -33.18 -4.28 18.85
C ASN A 122 -32.76 -3.24 19.89
N PHE A 123 -31.64 -3.43 20.60
CA PHE A 123 -31.30 -2.55 21.71
C PHE A 123 -29.78 -2.55 22.01
N VAL A 124 -29.24 -1.34 22.24
CA VAL A 124 -27.86 -1.15 22.68
C VAL A 124 -27.85 -0.97 24.21
N ASP A 125 -27.32 -1.95 24.91
CA ASP A 125 -27.16 -1.93 26.37
C ASP A 125 -25.77 -1.40 26.72
N PHE A 126 -25.69 -0.11 27.06
CA PHE A 126 -24.43 0.54 27.38
C PHE A 126 -23.81 0.06 28.70
N ASP A 127 -24.61 -0.39 29.65
CA ASP A 127 -24.10 -0.96 30.92
C ASP A 127 -23.40 -2.30 30.63
N LYS A 128 -24.00 -3.12 29.79
CA LYS A 128 -23.39 -4.37 29.30
C LYS A 128 -22.08 -4.13 28.54
N ILE A 129 -22.06 -3.13 27.67
CA ILE A 129 -20.85 -2.75 26.91
C ILE A 129 -19.75 -2.32 27.89
N THR A 130 -20.06 -1.47 28.85
CA THR A 130 -19.11 -1.02 29.89
C THR A 130 -18.56 -2.20 30.69
N ALA A 131 -19.43 -3.12 31.12
CA ALA A 131 -19.02 -4.33 31.85
C ALA A 131 -18.13 -5.25 30.98
N ALA A 132 -18.43 -5.37 29.67
CA ALA A 132 -17.64 -6.17 28.75
C ALA A 132 -16.22 -5.60 28.53
N TYR A 133 -16.09 -4.28 28.40
CA TYR A 133 -14.77 -3.64 28.28
C TYR A 133 -13.94 -3.76 29.56
N ALA A 134 -14.58 -3.58 30.73
CA ALA A 134 -13.93 -3.78 32.03
C ALA A 134 -13.44 -5.22 32.21
N LEU A 135 -14.28 -6.21 31.85
CA LEU A 135 -13.90 -7.62 31.86
C LEU A 135 -12.74 -7.90 30.93
N LEU A 136 -12.79 -7.40 29.69
CA LEU A 136 -11.71 -7.59 28.70
C LEU A 136 -10.39 -7.04 29.24
N GLY A 137 -10.37 -5.82 29.74
CA GLY A 137 -9.17 -5.20 30.34
C GLY A 137 -8.59 -6.03 31.49
N GLU A 138 -9.45 -6.54 32.39
CA GLU A 138 -9.02 -7.43 33.48
C GLU A 138 -8.41 -8.73 32.94
N LEU A 139 -9.06 -9.37 31.98
CA LEU A 139 -8.58 -10.61 31.37
C LEU A 139 -7.24 -10.44 30.65
N ILE A 140 -7.04 -9.33 29.98
CA ILE A 140 -5.75 -8.99 29.35
C ILE A 140 -4.67 -8.79 30.42
N ARG A 141 -4.95 -8.00 31.45
CA ARG A 141 -4.03 -7.75 32.56
C ARG A 141 -3.62 -9.05 33.29
N LEU A 142 -4.56 -9.98 33.44
CA LEU A 142 -4.31 -11.30 34.01
C LEU A 142 -3.68 -12.30 33.03
N LYS A 143 -3.37 -11.88 31.78
CA LYS A 143 -2.82 -12.72 30.71
C LYS A 143 -3.68 -13.96 30.39
N LYS A 144 -5.00 -13.82 30.53
CA LYS A 144 -5.98 -14.88 30.22
C LYS A 144 -6.40 -14.86 28.75
N VAL A 145 -6.23 -13.74 28.08
CA VAL A 145 -6.49 -13.55 26.65
C VAL A 145 -5.15 -13.42 25.93
N SER A 146 -4.93 -14.20 24.90
CA SER A 146 -3.68 -14.20 24.11
C SER A 146 -3.77 -13.30 22.88
N ALA A 147 -4.98 -13.07 22.38
CA ALA A 147 -5.28 -12.15 21.28
C ALA A 147 -6.74 -11.71 21.37
N ALA A 148 -7.04 -10.51 20.87
CA ALA A 148 -8.42 -10.01 20.76
C ALA A 148 -8.58 -9.18 19.49
N THR A 149 -9.73 -9.32 18.84
CA THR A 149 -10.13 -8.54 17.67
C THR A 149 -11.60 -8.14 17.78
N VAL A 150 -12.07 -7.39 16.80
CA VAL A 150 -13.43 -6.84 16.77
C VAL A 150 -14.15 -7.32 15.52
N VAL A 151 -15.41 -7.65 15.64
CA VAL A 151 -16.27 -7.90 14.48
C VAL A 151 -16.46 -6.57 13.74
N LYS A 152 -16.08 -6.56 12.46
CA LYS A 152 -16.19 -5.40 11.55
C LYS A 152 -17.22 -5.66 10.47
N GLU A 153 -17.11 -6.80 9.83
CA GLU A 153 -18.00 -7.27 8.77
C GLU A 153 -18.99 -8.32 9.31
N SER A 154 -18.46 -9.43 9.77
CA SER A 154 -19.25 -10.50 10.38
C SER A 154 -18.37 -11.39 11.27
N LEU A 155 -18.99 -12.07 12.23
CA LEU A 155 -18.29 -12.97 13.15
C LEU A 155 -17.42 -14.01 12.42
N ALA A 156 -17.99 -14.70 11.43
CA ALA A 156 -17.30 -15.75 10.71
C ALA A 156 -16.14 -15.19 9.86
N THR A 157 -16.36 -14.09 9.16
CA THR A 157 -15.36 -13.45 8.29
C THR A 157 -14.18 -12.94 9.11
N ASP A 158 -14.44 -12.16 10.18
CA ASP A 158 -13.37 -11.55 10.97
C ASP A 158 -12.58 -12.57 11.78
N ALA A 159 -13.22 -13.66 12.25
CA ALA A 159 -12.54 -14.77 12.90
C ALA A 159 -11.58 -15.48 11.94
N VAL A 160 -12.03 -15.79 10.71
CA VAL A 160 -11.19 -16.41 9.67
C VAL A 160 -10.02 -15.49 9.29
N ILE A 161 -10.28 -14.20 9.02
CA ILE A 161 -9.23 -13.23 8.65
C ILE A 161 -8.15 -13.14 9.73
N SER A 162 -8.54 -13.17 11.02
CA SER A 162 -7.60 -13.09 12.13
C SER A 162 -6.69 -14.33 12.26
N CYS A 163 -7.07 -15.47 11.66
CA CYS A 163 -6.25 -16.67 11.57
C CYS A 163 -5.29 -16.66 10.37
N LEU A 164 -5.69 -16.08 9.22
CA LEU A 164 -4.99 -16.21 7.94
C LEU A 164 -3.54 -15.70 8.00
N GLY A 165 -3.31 -14.55 8.62
CA GLY A 165 -2.00 -13.89 8.63
C GLY A 165 -0.87 -14.70 9.31
N ASN A 166 -1.23 -15.63 10.18
CA ASN A 166 -0.28 -16.48 10.92
C ASN A 166 -0.37 -17.96 10.53
N GLY A 167 -1.09 -18.29 9.46
CA GLY A 167 -1.24 -19.66 9.01
C GLY A 167 -2.01 -20.56 9.99
N MET A 168 -2.84 -19.96 10.86
CA MET A 168 -3.71 -20.70 11.77
C MET A 168 -4.98 -21.14 11.07
N GLY A 169 -5.62 -22.18 11.59
CA GLY A 169 -6.95 -22.63 11.19
C GLY A 169 -8.00 -22.39 12.26
N LEU A 170 -9.26 -22.60 11.92
CA LEU A 170 -10.40 -22.45 12.82
C LEU A 170 -11.43 -23.54 12.55
N GLU A 171 -11.86 -24.21 13.61
CA GLU A 171 -13.00 -25.12 13.59
C GLU A 171 -14.15 -24.47 14.36
N PHE A 172 -15.23 -24.12 13.66
CA PHE A 172 -16.42 -23.55 14.27
C PHE A 172 -17.24 -24.61 15.00
N PHE A 173 -17.81 -24.24 16.13
CA PHE A 173 -18.70 -25.10 16.91
C PHE A 173 -20.16 -24.86 16.56
N GLY A 174 -20.93 -25.96 16.50
CA GLY A 174 -22.33 -25.90 16.17
C GLY A 174 -22.59 -25.53 14.71
N PHE A 175 -23.83 -25.19 14.40
CA PHE A 175 -24.24 -24.80 13.05
C PHE A 175 -23.96 -23.33 12.79
N VAL A 176 -23.13 -23.05 11.80
CA VAL A 176 -22.85 -21.69 11.31
C VAL A 176 -23.92 -21.34 10.27
N GLY A 177 -24.91 -20.56 10.68
CA GLY A 177 -26.00 -20.06 9.84
C GLY A 177 -25.80 -18.62 9.40
N GLU A 178 -26.83 -18.03 8.77
CA GLU A 178 -26.83 -16.67 8.24
C GLU A 178 -26.44 -15.63 9.31
N SER A 179 -26.87 -15.79 10.55
CA SER A 179 -26.56 -14.88 11.66
C SER A 179 -25.05 -14.72 11.95
N HIS A 180 -24.21 -15.71 11.58
CA HIS A 180 -22.76 -15.60 11.72
C HIS A 180 -22.11 -14.74 10.62
N PHE A 181 -22.86 -14.42 9.58
CA PHE A 181 -22.46 -13.55 8.47
C PHE A 181 -23.20 -12.20 8.49
N GLU A 182 -24.05 -11.97 9.49
CA GLU A 182 -24.68 -10.66 9.71
C GLU A 182 -23.70 -9.67 10.35
N ASN A 183 -23.99 -8.38 10.16
CA ASN A 183 -23.15 -7.31 10.65
C ASN A 183 -23.37 -7.05 12.15
N ASP A 184 -22.65 -7.77 13.01
CA ASP A 184 -22.58 -7.54 14.46
C ASP A 184 -21.38 -6.62 14.83
N ALA A 185 -21.14 -5.60 14.03
CA ALA A 185 -20.02 -4.69 14.21
C ALA A 185 -19.90 -4.15 15.64
N GLY A 186 -18.69 -4.25 16.17
CA GLY A 186 -18.35 -3.83 17.53
C GLY A 186 -18.22 -4.97 18.52
N ASP A 187 -18.79 -6.14 18.29
CA ASP A 187 -18.59 -7.31 19.16
C ASP A 187 -17.11 -7.69 19.24
N LEU A 188 -16.73 -8.25 20.38
CA LEU A 188 -15.33 -8.64 20.63
C LEU A 188 -15.14 -10.12 20.38
N ILE A 189 -14.05 -10.48 19.74
CA ILE A 189 -13.59 -11.85 19.56
C ILE A 189 -12.29 -12.00 20.34
N ILE A 190 -12.23 -12.97 21.26
CA ILE A 190 -11.06 -13.21 22.11
C ILE A 190 -10.54 -14.64 21.95
N LEU A 191 -9.22 -14.78 21.99
CA LEU A 191 -8.54 -16.08 22.01
C LEU A 191 -8.02 -16.38 23.40
N THR A 192 -8.44 -17.50 23.98
CA THR A 192 -8.12 -17.89 25.35
C THR A 192 -7.88 -19.39 25.49
N ASN A 193 -7.18 -19.78 26.56
CA ASN A 193 -7.09 -21.16 27.04
C ASN A 193 -7.82 -21.34 28.39
N ASP A 194 -8.52 -20.31 28.89
CA ASP A 194 -9.27 -20.39 30.16
C ASP A 194 -10.74 -20.73 29.90
N GLU A 195 -11.08 -21.99 30.04
CA GLU A 195 -12.44 -22.51 29.81
C GLU A 195 -13.50 -21.94 30.76
N ARG A 196 -13.10 -21.35 31.89
CA ARG A 196 -14.04 -20.77 32.87
C ARG A 196 -14.74 -19.53 32.34
N LEU A 197 -14.21 -18.91 31.28
CA LEU A 197 -14.81 -17.73 30.65
C LEU A 197 -16.14 -18.02 30.00
N THR A 198 -16.39 -19.27 29.59
CA THR A 198 -17.66 -19.69 28.99
C THR A 198 -18.84 -19.65 29.99
N ALA A 199 -18.58 -19.48 31.28
CA ALA A 199 -19.62 -19.33 32.33
C ALA A 199 -20.29 -17.95 32.34
N TYR A 200 -19.74 -16.94 31.68
CA TYR A 200 -20.34 -15.61 31.58
C TYR A 200 -21.49 -15.61 30.56
N PRO A 201 -22.69 -15.09 30.94
CA PRO A 201 -23.91 -15.24 30.12
C PRO A 201 -23.89 -14.45 28.78
N PHE A 202 -22.93 -13.53 28.60
CA PHE A 202 -22.74 -12.75 27.37
C PHE A 202 -21.49 -13.17 26.57
N ILE A 203 -20.88 -14.31 26.97
CA ILE A 203 -19.75 -14.91 26.24
C ILE A 203 -20.23 -16.18 25.56
N GLU A 204 -20.03 -16.23 24.25
CA GLU A 204 -20.39 -17.37 23.40
C GLU A 204 -19.10 -18.07 22.93
N THR A 205 -19.11 -19.40 22.91
CA THR A 205 -18.01 -20.17 22.30
C THR A 205 -18.24 -20.25 20.80
N VAL A 206 -17.25 -19.77 20.03
CA VAL A 206 -17.31 -19.74 18.56
C VAL A 206 -16.67 -20.98 17.96
N GLY A 207 -15.54 -21.43 18.52
CA GLY A 207 -14.80 -22.55 17.97
C GLY A 207 -13.41 -22.70 18.59
N ASP A 208 -12.58 -23.51 17.95
CA ASP A 208 -11.17 -23.72 18.32
C ASP A 208 -10.24 -23.24 17.23
N VAL A 209 -9.29 -22.38 17.60
CA VAL A 209 -8.16 -22.00 16.73
C VAL A 209 -7.09 -23.09 16.79
N THR A 210 -6.69 -23.59 15.63
CA THR A 210 -5.76 -24.70 15.45
C THR A 210 -4.49 -24.29 14.68
N ASP A 211 -3.44 -25.11 14.75
CA ASP A 211 -2.22 -24.94 13.96
C ASP A 211 -2.27 -25.63 12.58
N ILE A 212 -3.44 -26.19 12.23
CA ILE A 212 -3.64 -26.76 10.90
C ILE A 212 -4.34 -25.69 10.04
N PRO A 213 -3.75 -25.23 8.92
CA PRO A 213 -4.24 -24.09 8.15
C PRO A 213 -5.46 -24.47 7.29
N LYS A 214 -6.57 -24.76 7.97
CA LYS A 214 -7.88 -25.07 7.37
C LYS A 214 -9.01 -24.48 8.21
N PHE A 215 -10.12 -24.17 7.59
CA PHE A 215 -11.33 -23.68 8.23
C PHE A 215 -12.42 -24.71 8.08
N ILE A 216 -12.99 -25.17 9.20
CA ILE A 216 -14.09 -26.14 9.23
C ILE A 216 -15.35 -25.36 9.61
N ILE A 217 -16.28 -25.29 8.65
CA ILE A 217 -17.57 -24.60 8.78
C ILE A 217 -18.66 -25.60 8.39
N ASN A 218 -19.45 -26.04 9.36
CA ASN A 218 -20.40 -27.14 9.19
C ASN A 218 -19.67 -28.38 8.62
N ASP A 219 -20.18 -28.92 7.52
CA ASP A 219 -19.59 -30.09 6.83
C ASP A 219 -18.53 -29.68 5.76
N THR A 220 -18.18 -28.41 5.69
CA THR A 220 -17.27 -27.88 4.67
C THR A 220 -15.90 -27.60 5.27
N THR A 221 -14.86 -28.09 4.59
CA THR A 221 -13.46 -27.75 4.92
C THR A 221 -12.88 -26.85 3.84
N LEU A 222 -12.46 -25.65 4.22
CA LEU A 222 -11.78 -24.69 3.36
C LEU A 222 -10.28 -24.70 3.69
N ARG A 223 -9.43 -24.72 2.66
CA ARG A 223 -7.99 -24.59 2.82
C ARG A 223 -7.63 -23.12 2.98
N ALA A 224 -6.67 -22.81 3.82
CA ALA A 224 -6.24 -21.43 4.06
C ALA A 224 -5.71 -20.75 2.79
N ASP A 225 -4.96 -21.46 1.93
CA ASP A 225 -4.46 -20.92 0.66
C ASP A 225 -5.60 -20.53 -0.30
N ALA A 226 -6.62 -21.38 -0.43
CA ALA A 226 -7.81 -21.08 -1.22
C ALA A 226 -8.60 -19.90 -0.65
N THR A 227 -8.66 -19.80 0.69
CA THR A 227 -9.34 -18.68 1.37
C THR A 227 -8.59 -17.36 1.16
N VAL A 228 -7.24 -17.35 1.23
CA VAL A 228 -6.43 -16.17 0.91
C VAL A 228 -6.63 -15.74 -0.54
N THR A 229 -6.66 -16.69 -1.47
CA THR A 229 -6.93 -16.42 -2.89
C THR A 229 -8.30 -15.78 -3.08
N ALA A 230 -9.34 -16.32 -2.43
CA ALA A 230 -10.69 -15.76 -2.50
C ALA A 230 -10.78 -14.36 -1.87
N TYR A 231 -10.11 -14.14 -0.74
CA TYR A 231 -10.05 -12.84 -0.07
C TYR A 231 -9.38 -11.76 -0.94
N ASN A 232 -8.32 -12.12 -1.65
CA ASN A 232 -7.59 -11.21 -2.52
C ASN A 232 -8.24 -11.03 -3.90
N ALA A 233 -9.09 -11.96 -4.35
CA ALA A 233 -9.65 -11.98 -5.70
C ALA A 233 -10.33 -10.66 -6.14
N PRO A 234 -11.11 -9.94 -5.31
CA PRO A 234 -11.72 -8.67 -5.70
C PRO A 234 -10.69 -7.60 -6.07
N PHE A 235 -9.52 -7.62 -5.42
CA PHE A 235 -8.44 -6.65 -5.61
C PHE A 235 -7.40 -7.11 -6.61
N ALA A 236 -7.23 -8.42 -6.82
CA ALA A 236 -6.23 -8.99 -7.70
C ALA A 236 -6.37 -8.51 -9.16
N LYS A 237 -7.59 -8.16 -9.57
CA LYS A 237 -7.88 -7.56 -10.88
C LYS A 237 -7.21 -6.19 -11.04
N TYR A 238 -7.14 -5.40 -9.96
CA TYR A 238 -6.62 -4.03 -9.97
C TYR A 238 -5.20 -3.94 -9.42
N PHE A 239 -4.90 -4.81 -8.46
CA PHE A 239 -3.62 -4.86 -7.75
C PHE A 239 -3.11 -6.32 -7.72
N PRO A 240 -2.56 -6.83 -8.82
CA PRO A 240 -2.03 -8.18 -8.86
C PRO A 240 -0.89 -8.32 -7.82
N THR A 241 -1.10 -9.22 -6.84
CA THR A 241 -0.14 -9.45 -5.74
C THR A 241 0.74 -10.66 -5.99
N GLU A 242 0.35 -11.54 -6.90
CA GLU A 242 1.10 -12.74 -7.26
C GLU A 242 2.06 -12.42 -8.41
N ALA A 243 3.35 -12.49 -8.13
CA ALA A 243 4.33 -12.54 -9.19
C ALA A 243 4.29 -13.93 -9.82
N TYR A 244 4.06 -13.99 -11.12
CA TYR A 244 4.26 -15.24 -11.84
C TYR A 244 5.73 -15.62 -11.76
N SER A 245 6.06 -16.65 -10.99
CA SER A 245 7.35 -17.33 -11.08
C SER A 245 7.30 -18.66 -10.34
N GLU A 246 7.77 -19.70 -10.98
CA GLU A 246 7.94 -21.03 -10.40
C GLU A 246 9.33 -21.20 -9.73
N GLY A 247 9.90 -20.13 -9.20
CA GLY A 247 11.19 -20.16 -8.51
C GLY A 247 12.43 -20.19 -9.42
N TYR A 248 12.25 -20.28 -10.73
CA TYR A 248 13.35 -20.27 -11.71
C TYR A 248 13.12 -19.20 -12.78
N THR A 249 14.14 -18.40 -13.05
CA THR A 249 14.12 -17.42 -14.13
C THR A 249 15.32 -17.57 -15.04
N LYS A 250 15.19 -17.16 -16.31
CA LYS A 250 16.26 -17.21 -17.30
C LYS A 250 17.00 -15.89 -17.35
N ASN A 251 18.29 -15.95 -17.63
CA ASN A 251 19.05 -14.78 -18.03
C ASN A 251 18.51 -14.24 -19.35
N LEU A 252 18.02 -13.02 -19.36
CA LEU A 252 17.58 -12.34 -20.56
C LEU A 252 18.73 -11.56 -21.19
N GLY A 253 18.73 -11.46 -22.52
CA GLY A 253 19.77 -10.73 -23.23
C GLY A 253 19.38 -10.46 -24.68
N ILE A 254 18.81 -9.27 -24.96
CA ILE A 254 18.43 -8.83 -26.30
C ILE A 254 19.20 -7.57 -26.65
N SER A 255 20.02 -7.64 -27.70
CA SER A 255 20.85 -6.52 -28.15
C SER A 255 20.31 -5.91 -29.43
N PHE A 256 20.18 -4.60 -29.44
CA PHE A 256 19.85 -3.80 -30.59
C PHE A 256 21.10 -3.07 -31.08
N THR A 257 21.45 -3.24 -32.34
CA THR A 257 22.67 -2.65 -32.93
C THR A 257 22.51 -1.17 -33.23
N LYS A 258 21.28 -0.74 -33.58
CA LYS A 258 20.98 0.64 -33.94
C LYS A 258 20.68 1.46 -32.69
N LYS A 259 21.53 2.44 -32.39
CA LYS A 259 21.26 3.43 -31.37
C LYS A 259 20.09 4.32 -31.78
N LYS A 260 19.20 4.60 -30.83
CA LYS A 260 18.10 5.55 -31.04
C LYS A 260 18.60 6.97 -30.80
N VAL A 261 18.27 7.84 -31.72
CA VAL A 261 18.54 9.29 -31.64
C VAL A 261 17.27 10.05 -31.97
N CYS A 262 17.12 11.23 -31.40
CA CYS A 262 15.98 12.11 -31.67
C CYS A 262 16.03 12.64 -33.12
N GLY A 263 14.88 12.86 -33.71
CA GLY A 263 14.77 13.41 -35.09
C GLY A 263 15.18 14.87 -35.20
N PHE A 264 15.43 15.58 -34.08
CA PHE A 264 15.90 16.95 -34.05
C PHE A 264 16.95 17.12 -32.93
N SER A 265 17.78 18.17 -33.02
CA SER A 265 18.83 18.43 -32.02
C SER A 265 18.46 19.58 -31.11
N VAL A 266 18.75 19.41 -29.80
CA VAL A 266 18.62 20.44 -28.78
C VAL A 266 19.94 20.57 -28.04
N SER A 267 20.60 21.73 -28.16
CA SER A 267 21.92 21.95 -27.57
C SER A 267 21.94 21.76 -26.04
N ARG A 268 20.87 22.09 -25.38
CA ARG A 268 20.73 21.97 -23.92
C ARG A 268 19.31 21.52 -23.54
N PRO A 269 19.02 20.21 -23.59
CA PRO A 269 17.70 19.67 -23.29
C PRO A 269 17.20 20.08 -21.90
N LYS A 270 15.90 20.36 -21.80
CA LYS A 270 15.25 20.70 -20.55
C LYS A 270 14.59 19.45 -19.94
N VAL A 271 14.85 19.26 -18.66
CA VAL A 271 14.31 18.15 -17.85
C VAL A 271 13.32 18.72 -16.85
N PHE A 272 12.10 18.27 -16.91
CA PHE A 272 11.07 18.62 -15.96
C PHE A 272 10.97 17.58 -14.86
N MET A 273 11.00 18.03 -13.60
CA MET A 273 10.91 17.21 -12.40
C MET A 273 9.83 17.81 -11.48
N PRO A 274 8.58 17.38 -11.52
CA PRO A 274 7.55 17.84 -10.60
C PRO A 274 7.88 17.38 -9.16
N ILE A 275 7.58 18.24 -8.18
CA ILE A 275 7.80 17.99 -6.75
C ILE A 275 6.44 17.82 -6.10
N PHE A 276 6.20 16.67 -5.45
CA PHE A 276 4.91 16.29 -4.87
C PHE A 276 4.88 16.30 -3.35
N ASP A 277 6.01 16.42 -2.69
CA ASP A 277 6.13 16.42 -1.24
C ASP A 277 7.45 17.09 -0.85
N THR A 278 7.81 17.02 0.40
CA THR A 278 9.06 17.55 0.93
C THR A 278 10.32 16.85 0.41
N ALA A 279 10.20 15.71 -0.25
CA ALA A 279 11.30 14.93 -0.79
C ALA A 279 11.79 15.50 -2.12
N ILE A 280 12.69 16.48 -2.06
CA ILE A 280 13.39 16.99 -3.23
C ILE A 280 14.60 16.10 -3.51
N ASP A 281 14.57 15.33 -4.61
CA ASP A 281 15.75 14.62 -5.07
C ASP A 281 16.64 15.53 -5.91
N ASN A 282 17.48 16.29 -5.21
CA ASN A 282 18.46 17.17 -5.85
C ASN A 282 19.55 16.38 -6.58
N GLU A 283 19.76 15.10 -6.27
CA GLU A 283 20.79 14.27 -6.89
C GLU A 283 20.48 13.99 -8.36
N ILE A 284 19.26 13.56 -8.69
CA ILE A 284 18.86 13.35 -10.09
C ILE A 284 18.98 14.66 -10.88
N ALA A 285 18.53 15.78 -10.31
CA ALA A 285 18.65 17.08 -10.95
C ALA A 285 20.13 17.47 -11.18
N ARG A 286 21.01 17.21 -10.22
CA ARG A 286 22.45 17.45 -10.34
C ARG A 286 23.07 16.61 -11.47
N ARG A 287 22.72 15.33 -11.55
CA ARG A 287 23.25 14.44 -12.60
C ARG A 287 22.81 14.84 -14.00
N PHE A 288 21.56 15.25 -14.18
CA PHE A 288 21.12 15.80 -15.45
C PHE A 288 21.86 17.08 -15.84
N ARG A 289 22.09 17.98 -14.86
CA ARG A 289 22.89 19.19 -15.10
C ARG A 289 24.34 18.88 -15.46
N SER A 290 24.96 17.91 -14.80
CA SER A 290 26.32 17.43 -15.13
C SER A 290 26.38 16.80 -16.52
N ALA A 291 25.31 16.14 -16.98
CA ALA A 291 25.19 15.63 -18.35
C ALA A 291 24.93 16.73 -19.40
N GLY A 292 24.76 17.99 -18.97
CA GLY A 292 24.59 19.17 -19.82
C GLY A 292 23.13 19.53 -20.15
N ALA A 293 22.18 19.11 -19.33
CA ALA A 293 20.78 19.53 -19.41
C ALA A 293 20.49 20.77 -18.55
N ARG A 294 19.29 21.34 -18.70
CA ARG A 294 18.67 22.26 -17.75
C ARG A 294 17.57 21.52 -17.00
N THR A 295 17.46 21.75 -15.70
CA THR A 295 16.39 21.16 -14.88
C THR A 295 15.38 22.23 -14.50
N GLU A 296 14.10 21.93 -14.66
CA GLU A 296 12.97 22.76 -14.24
C GLU A 296 12.15 21.97 -13.21
N GLN A 297 11.74 22.63 -12.14
CA GLN A 297 11.00 22.02 -11.04
C GLN A 297 9.76 22.88 -10.75
N VAL A 298 8.62 22.23 -10.55
CA VAL A 298 7.37 22.85 -10.15
C VAL A 298 6.84 22.10 -8.94
N VAL A 299 6.50 22.82 -7.88
CA VAL A 299 5.88 22.26 -6.70
C VAL A 299 4.39 22.10 -6.94
N ILE A 300 3.90 20.89 -6.84
CA ILE A 300 2.48 20.57 -6.99
C ILE A 300 1.80 20.77 -5.64
N ARG A 301 0.87 21.72 -5.58
CA ARG A 301 0.11 22.07 -4.38
C ARG A 301 -1.32 21.58 -4.50
N ASN A 302 -1.87 21.12 -3.40
CA ASN A 302 -3.24 20.60 -3.32
C ASN A 302 -3.94 21.01 -2.00
N ASN A 303 -3.57 22.16 -1.44
CA ASN A 303 -4.22 22.65 -0.22
C ASN A 303 -5.71 22.97 -0.46
N ASP A 304 -6.03 23.39 -1.69
CA ASP A 304 -7.38 23.58 -2.17
C ASP A 304 -7.46 23.31 -3.68
N GLU A 305 -8.68 23.25 -4.24
CA GLU A 305 -8.91 22.97 -5.66
C GLU A 305 -8.34 24.07 -6.57
N LYS A 306 -8.30 25.31 -6.12
CA LYS A 306 -7.75 26.43 -6.88
C LYS A 306 -6.23 26.35 -7.00
N GLU A 307 -5.53 25.98 -5.93
CA GLU A 307 -4.08 25.74 -5.95
C GLU A 307 -3.73 24.52 -6.77
N PHE A 308 -4.54 23.46 -6.66
CA PHE A 308 -4.36 22.26 -7.48
C PHE A 308 -4.55 22.56 -8.98
N THR A 309 -5.60 23.28 -9.36
CA THR A 309 -5.82 23.70 -10.75
C THR A 309 -4.67 24.54 -11.29
N LYS A 310 -4.16 25.50 -10.52
CA LYS A 310 -2.95 26.25 -10.90
C LYS A 310 -1.74 25.36 -11.09
N SER A 311 -1.55 24.37 -10.23
CA SER A 311 -0.45 23.41 -10.36
C SER A 311 -0.57 22.56 -11.62
N VAL A 312 -1.79 22.18 -12.02
CA VAL A 312 -2.08 21.47 -13.29
C VAL A 312 -1.70 22.34 -14.49
N GLU A 313 -2.10 23.62 -14.50
CA GLU A 313 -1.76 24.58 -15.55
C GLU A 313 -0.25 24.79 -15.66
N GLU A 314 0.43 24.99 -14.53
CA GLU A 314 1.87 25.22 -14.47
C GLU A 314 2.67 23.98 -14.91
N PHE A 315 2.25 22.77 -14.50
CA PHE A 315 2.79 21.51 -14.96
C PHE A 315 2.70 21.40 -16.48
N SER A 316 1.49 21.57 -17.05
CA SER A 316 1.25 21.45 -18.49
C SER A 316 2.07 22.47 -19.28
N LYS A 317 2.12 23.73 -18.83
CA LYS A 317 2.91 24.80 -19.45
C LYS A 317 4.41 24.49 -19.42
N THR A 318 4.91 23.98 -18.30
CA THR A 318 6.32 23.63 -18.14
C THR A 318 6.71 22.45 -19.02
N LEU A 319 5.88 21.38 -19.02
CA LEU A 319 6.12 20.17 -19.80
C LEU A 319 6.15 20.44 -21.31
N LYS A 320 5.31 21.35 -21.84
CA LYS A 320 5.33 21.76 -23.26
C LYS A 320 6.68 22.28 -23.72
N ASN A 321 7.50 22.82 -22.84
CA ASN A 321 8.81 23.37 -23.15
C ASN A 321 9.98 22.43 -22.82
N CYS A 322 9.70 21.23 -22.31
CA CYS A 322 10.70 20.26 -21.90
C CYS A 322 10.82 19.09 -22.88
N GLN A 323 11.96 18.42 -22.87
CA GLN A 323 12.26 17.24 -23.66
C GLN A 323 12.20 15.96 -22.83
N ILE A 324 12.39 16.08 -21.53
CA ILE A 324 12.46 14.95 -20.60
C ILE A 324 11.53 15.22 -19.43
N LEU A 325 10.70 14.24 -19.08
CA LEU A 325 9.92 14.20 -17.86
C LEU A 325 10.50 13.15 -16.90
N VAL A 326 10.75 13.52 -15.66
CA VAL A 326 11.23 12.62 -14.61
C VAL A 326 10.22 12.58 -13.47
N LEU A 327 9.72 11.40 -13.19
CA LEU A 327 8.80 11.10 -12.10
C LEU A 327 9.56 10.29 -11.05
N ASN A 328 10.07 10.98 -10.06
CA ASN A 328 10.84 10.39 -8.97
C ASN A 328 10.07 10.58 -7.67
N ASP A 329 9.66 9.48 -7.09
CA ASP A 329 8.73 9.45 -5.98
C ASP A 329 7.35 10.06 -6.31
N GLY A 330 6.44 9.98 -5.40
CA GLY A 330 5.08 10.48 -5.53
C GLY A 330 4.19 9.84 -4.48
N ASN A 331 3.00 10.36 -4.39
CA ASN A 331 1.95 9.87 -3.52
C ASN A 331 0.64 9.80 -4.34
N LEU A 332 -0.47 9.64 -3.68
CA LEU A 332 -1.80 9.61 -4.30
C LEU A 332 -2.08 10.87 -5.15
N LEU A 333 -1.47 12.02 -4.80
CA LEU A 333 -1.56 13.27 -5.55
C LEU A 333 -0.98 13.15 -6.96
N LEU A 334 0.10 12.39 -7.13
CA LEU A 334 0.70 12.13 -8.44
C LEU A 334 -0.30 11.41 -9.37
N TYR A 335 -1.01 10.41 -8.85
CA TYR A 335 -2.05 9.71 -9.60
C TYR A 335 -3.21 10.66 -9.96
N ALA A 336 -3.74 11.42 -8.99
CA ALA A 336 -4.81 12.37 -9.22
C ALA A 336 -4.44 13.43 -10.28
N LEU A 337 -3.19 13.90 -10.28
CA LEU A 337 -2.67 14.82 -11.29
C LEU A 337 -2.70 14.19 -12.69
N PHE A 338 -2.23 12.94 -12.83
CA PHE A 338 -2.16 12.23 -14.11
C PHE A 338 -3.52 11.76 -14.64
N MET A 339 -4.57 11.82 -13.81
CA MET A 339 -5.95 11.59 -14.27
C MET A 339 -6.57 12.82 -14.94
N ARG A 340 -5.98 14.02 -14.80
CA ARG A 340 -6.47 15.24 -15.45
C ARG A 340 -6.17 15.19 -16.95
N ASP A 341 -7.17 15.56 -17.76
CA ASP A 341 -7.05 15.50 -19.23
C ASP A 341 -5.98 16.45 -19.77
N GLU A 342 -5.80 17.60 -19.12
CA GLU A 342 -4.75 18.57 -19.48
C GLU A 342 -3.35 17.98 -19.33
N ILE A 343 -3.15 17.14 -18.30
CA ILE A 343 -1.86 16.48 -18.04
C ILE A 343 -1.66 15.34 -19.03
N LYS A 344 -2.68 14.52 -19.28
CA LYS A 344 -2.63 13.47 -20.31
C LYS A 344 -2.25 14.04 -21.67
N ALA A 345 -2.94 15.10 -22.10
CA ALA A 345 -2.64 15.78 -23.34
C ALA A 345 -1.19 16.32 -23.41
N ALA A 346 -0.70 16.91 -22.31
CA ALA A 346 0.68 17.42 -22.26
C ALA A 346 1.73 16.31 -22.32
N VAL A 347 1.48 15.15 -21.70
CA VAL A 347 2.35 13.97 -21.74
C VAL A 347 2.33 13.34 -23.14
N GLU A 348 1.17 13.22 -23.76
CA GLU A 348 1.04 12.73 -25.14
C GLU A 348 1.76 13.66 -26.12
N GLU A 349 1.62 14.98 -25.98
CA GLU A 349 2.35 15.97 -26.79
C GLU A 349 3.88 15.84 -26.59
N LEU A 350 4.37 15.59 -25.37
CA LEU A 350 5.78 15.30 -25.12
C LEU A 350 6.25 14.08 -25.92
N LEU A 351 5.48 12.98 -25.89
CA LEU A 351 5.81 11.74 -26.62
C LEU A 351 5.73 11.92 -28.15
N LEU A 352 4.77 12.71 -28.64
CA LEU A 352 4.68 13.06 -30.08
C LEU A 352 5.89 13.86 -30.57
N ARG A 353 6.53 14.62 -29.69
CA ARG A 353 7.74 15.41 -29.97
C ARG A 353 9.02 14.64 -29.64
N ASP A 354 9.02 13.32 -29.73
CA ASP A 354 10.17 12.45 -29.39
C ASP A 354 10.71 12.61 -27.96
N GLY A 355 9.88 13.08 -27.03
CA GLY A 355 10.27 13.26 -25.63
C GLY A 355 10.54 11.95 -24.90
N LEU A 356 11.30 12.04 -23.80
CA LEU A 356 11.64 10.92 -22.94
C LEU A 356 10.94 11.02 -21.59
N ILE A 357 10.59 9.88 -21.00
CA ILE A 357 10.02 9.79 -19.66
C ILE A 357 10.83 8.77 -18.84
N LEU A 358 11.17 9.15 -17.59
CA LEU A 358 11.81 8.29 -16.61
C LEU A 358 10.93 8.23 -15.36
N GLY A 359 10.51 7.04 -14.97
CA GLY A 359 9.78 6.77 -13.71
C GLY A 359 10.63 5.94 -12.74
N VAL A 360 10.77 6.41 -11.51
CA VAL A 360 11.56 5.76 -10.46
C VAL A 360 10.66 5.51 -9.25
N GLY A 361 10.69 4.30 -8.69
CA GLY A 361 9.90 3.96 -7.52
C GLY A 361 8.40 4.22 -7.73
N GLN A 362 7.80 5.15 -7.00
CA GLN A 362 6.38 5.52 -7.16
C GLN A 362 6.07 6.12 -8.55
N GLY A 363 7.04 6.79 -9.18
CA GLY A 363 6.91 7.23 -10.56
C GLY A 363 6.79 6.06 -11.54
N PHE A 364 7.52 4.97 -11.32
CA PHE A 364 7.35 3.74 -12.12
C PHE A 364 5.97 3.11 -11.88
N LYS A 365 5.51 3.05 -10.63
CA LYS A 365 4.16 2.58 -10.29
C LYS A 365 3.08 3.35 -11.06
N LEU A 366 3.16 4.68 -11.07
CA LEU A 366 2.25 5.52 -11.84
C LEU A 366 2.26 5.19 -13.34
N LEU A 367 3.45 5.01 -13.92
CA LEU A 367 3.56 4.67 -15.35
C LEU A 367 2.88 3.33 -15.68
N LEU A 368 2.89 2.37 -14.75
CA LEU A 368 2.16 1.10 -14.88
C LEU A 368 0.65 1.31 -14.74
N GLU A 369 0.22 2.05 -13.74
CA GLU A 369 -1.20 2.33 -13.46
C GLU A 369 -1.89 3.11 -14.59
N THR A 370 -1.15 3.96 -15.29
CA THR A 370 -1.67 4.76 -16.43
C THR A 370 -1.55 4.05 -17.78
N GLY A 371 -0.87 2.89 -17.84
CA GLY A 371 -0.60 2.16 -19.08
C GLY A 371 0.51 2.76 -19.95
N LEU A 372 1.11 3.88 -19.56
CA LEU A 372 2.32 4.41 -20.22
C LEU A 372 3.45 3.36 -20.24
N LEU A 373 3.53 2.54 -19.23
CA LEU A 373 4.24 1.27 -19.24
C LEU A 373 3.24 0.13 -19.02
N PRO A 374 3.35 -0.96 -19.75
CA PRO A 374 4.32 -1.27 -20.80
C PRO A 374 3.91 -0.85 -22.22
N TYR A 375 2.78 -0.14 -22.38
CA TYR A 375 2.15 0.04 -23.70
C TYR A 375 2.60 1.29 -24.49
N GLY A 376 3.23 2.26 -23.84
CA GLY A 376 3.70 3.52 -24.44
C GLY A 376 2.60 4.56 -24.65
N LYS A 377 1.42 4.37 -24.09
CA LYS A 377 0.25 5.26 -24.20
C LYS A 377 -0.66 5.11 -22.99
N PHE A 378 -1.43 6.14 -22.71
CA PHE A 378 -2.50 6.01 -21.71
C PHE A 378 -3.49 4.92 -22.13
N THR A 379 -3.81 4.05 -21.19
CA THR A 379 -4.82 3.01 -21.40
C THR A 379 -5.78 3.00 -20.21
N VAL A 380 -7.07 2.93 -20.50
CA VAL A 380 -8.06 2.63 -19.45
C VAL A 380 -8.02 1.12 -19.26
N ASN A 381 -7.35 0.68 -18.20
CA ASN A 381 -7.23 -0.74 -17.93
C ASN A 381 -8.35 -1.19 -17.00
N GLU A 382 -9.34 -1.86 -17.53
CA GLU A 382 -10.24 -2.68 -16.73
C GLU A 382 -9.52 -3.89 -16.09
N ASN A 383 -8.35 -4.28 -16.64
CA ASN A 383 -7.50 -5.35 -16.12
C ASN A 383 -6.05 -4.88 -16.09
N VAL A 384 -5.56 -4.48 -14.93
CA VAL A 384 -4.12 -4.23 -14.72
C VAL A 384 -3.37 -5.55 -14.85
N GLN A 385 -2.49 -5.65 -15.86
CA GLN A 385 -1.70 -6.86 -16.11
C GLN A 385 -0.27 -6.77 -15.58
N ALA A 386 0.15 -5.58 -15.14
CA ALA A 386 1.45 -5.33 -14.51
C ALA A 386 1.32 -4.23 -13.45
N ALA A 387 1.96 -4.39 -12.30
CA ALA A 387 1.94 -3.43 -11.21
C ALA A 387 3.22 -3.48 -10.38
N LEU A 388 3.49 -2.41 -9.60
CA LEU A 388 4.36 -2.49 -8.43
C LEU A 388 3.51 -2.75 -7.19
N SER A 389 3.77 -3.86 -6.52
CA SER A 389 3.09 -4.29 -5.30
C SER A 389 4.04 -4.23 -4.10
N GLU A 390 3.50 -4.45 -2.91
CA GLU A 390 4.32 -4.62 -1.69
C GLU A 390 5.30 -5.78 -1.85
N ASN A 391 6.49 -5.61 -1.27
CA ASN A 391 7.49 -6.66 -1.22
C ASN A 391 6.98 -7.90 -0.52
N VAL A 392 7.52 -9.06 -0.85
CA VAL A 392 7.22 -10.30 -0.13
C VAL A 392 7.47 -10.09 1.36
N GLY A 393 6.46 -10.44 2.18
CA GLY A 393 6.47 -10.21 3.63
C GLY A 393 6.14 -8.79 4.07
N ALA A 394 5.63 -7.93 3.17
CA ALA A 394 5.19 -6.54 3.44
C ALA A 394 6.24 -5.66 4.15
N LYS A 395 7.52 -5.96 3.98
CA LYS A 395 8.62 -5.25 4.63
C LYS A 395 9.36 -4.33 3.66
N LYS A 396 9.73 -3.16 4.15
CA LYS A 396 10.66 -2.29 3.43
C LYS A 396 12.02 -3.00 3.31
N THR A 397 12.52 -3.11 2.08
CA THR A 397 13.84 -3.68 1.81
C THR A 397 14.83 -2.56 1.58
N CYS A 398 15.92 -2.54 2.34
CA CYS A 398 17.02 -1.61 2.16
C CYS A 398 18.31 -2.38 1.90
N GLY A 399 19.09 -1.91 0.94
CA GLY A 399 20.40 -2.52 0.67
C GLY A 399 20.91 -2.27 -0.74
N ILE A 400 22.09 -2.82 -1.02
CA ILE A 400 22.73 -2.79 -2.33
C ILE A 400 22.44 -4.11 -3.02
N ARG A 401 22.01 -4.01 -4.28
CA ARG A 401 21.71 -5.18 -5.13
C ARG A 401 22.49 -5.07 -6.43
N ARG A 402 22.58 -6.20 -7.13
CA ARG A 402 23.22 -6.29 -8.44
C ARG A 402 22.12 -6.46 -9.48
N VAL A 403 22.25 -5.73 -10.57
CA VAL A 403 21.36 -5.86 -11.73
C VAL A 403 22.19 -6.03 -13.00
N LYS A 404 21.66 -6.83 -13.91
CA LYS A 404 22.25 -7.05 -15.24
C LYS A 404 21.34 -6.48 -16.30
N ILE A 405 21.92 -5.73 -17.23
CA ILE A 405 21.20 -5.16 -18.37
C ILE A 405 20.69 -6.29 -19.26
N SER A 406 19.38 -6.38 -19.41
CA SER A 406 18.69 -7.40 -20.22
C SER A 406 18.43 -6.93 -21.64
N SER A 407 18.33 -5.61 -21.85
CA SER A 407 18.07 -5.05 -23.18
C SER A 407 18.62 -3.62 -23.28
N ASN A 408 19.11 -3.26 -24.46
CA ASN A 408 19.51 -1.90 -24.81
C ASN A 408 18.55 -1.27 -25.87
N LEU A 409 17.27 -1.65 -25.83
CA LEU A 409 16.22 -1.11 -26.71
C LEU A 409 16.08 0.42 -26.58
N SER A 410 16.32 0.95 -25.42
CA SER A 410 15.99 2.32 -25.02
C SER A 410 17.09 3.32 -25.31
N PRO A 411 16.76 4.57 -25.71
CA PRO A 411 17.73 5.66 -25.74
C PRO A 411 18.38 5.92 -24.37
N TRP A 412 17.71 5.62 -23.27
CA TRP A 412 18.27 5.69 -21.92
C TRP A 412 19.48 4.78 -21.74
N PHE A 413 19.59 3.71 -22.53
CA PHE A 413 20.64 2.69 -22.45
C PHE A 413 21.63 2.75 -23.64
N ASN A 414 21.68 3.87 -24.37
CA ASN A 414 22.65 4.05 -25.46
C ASN A 414 24.12 4.00 -25.01
N GLY A 415 24.37 4.19 -23.72
CA GLY A 415 25.71 4.17 -23.12
C GLY A 415 26.16 2.83 -22.54
N VAL A 416 25.29 1.80 -22.53
CA VAL A 416 25.57 0.48 -21.94
C VAL A 416 25.32 -0.65 -22.94
N LYS A 417 25.85 -1.82 -22.61
CA LYS A 417 25.68 -3.05 -23.39
C LYS A 417 24.78 -4.04 -22.63
N THR A 418 24.08 -4.86 -23.38
CA THR A 418 23.40 -6.03 -22.82
C THR A 418 24.43 -6.94 -22.13
N GLY A 419 24.12 -7.34 -20.89
CA GLY A 419 25.03 -8.13 -20.05
C GLY A 419 25.89 -7.31 -19.08
N ASP A 420 25.98 -5.97 -19.25
CA ASP A 420 26.67 -5.13 -18.26
C ASP A 420 25.99 -5.24 -16.88
N VAL A 421 26.80 -5.26 -15.83
CA VAL A 421 26.35 -5.43 -14.45
C VAL A 421 26.59 -4.14 -13.67
N PHE A 422 25.54 -3.70 -12.96
CA PHE A 422 25.59 -2.52 -12.10
C PHE A 422 25.10 -2.83 -10.69
N LYS A 423 25.57 -2.04 -9.74
CA LYS A 423 25.05 -1.98 -8.38
C LYS A 423 23.98 -0.91 -8.28
N VAL A 424 22.92 -1.24 -7.57
CA VAL A 424 21.75 -0.37 -7.36
C VAL A 424 21.34 -0.39 -5.91
N GLN A 425 20.74 0.70 -5.45
CA GLN A 425 20.15 0.77 -4.13
C GLN A 425 18.67 0.38 -4.18
N THR A 426 18.27 -0.45 -3.23
CA THR A 426 16.87 -0.70 -2.90
C THR A 426 16.53 0.02 -1.59
N SER A 427 15.42 0.71 -1.54
CA SER A 427 14.88 1.33 -0.32
C SER A 427 13.37 1.46 -0.44
N GLU A 428 12.72 0.36 -0.87
CA GLU A 428 11.32 0.37 -1.25
C GLU A 428 10.50 -0.55 -0.34
N LYS A 429 9.25 -0.15 -0.04
CA LYS A 429 8.21 -1.01 0.49
C LYS A 429 7.45 -1.68 -0.66
N ASP A 430 7.17 -0.92 -1.72
CA ASP A 430 6.44 -1.32 -2.92
C ASP A 430 7.44 -1.46 -4.09
N GLY A 431 8.31 -2.45 -4.05
CA GLY A 431 9.34 -2.68 -5.07
C GLY A 431 9.16 -3.98 -5.85
N ARG A 432 8.09 -4.74 -5.57
CA ARG A 432 7.77 -6.00 -6.22
C ARG A 432 7.06 -5.77 -7.54
N PHE A 433 7.74 -6.05 -8.64
CA PHE A 433 7.11 -6.05 -9.95
C PHE A 433 6.30 -7.34 -10.16
N VAL A 434 5.00 -7.21 -10.36
CA VAL A 434 4.07 -8.31 -10.64
C VAL A 434 3.49 -8.14 -12.04
N ILE A 435 3.33 -9.25 -12.76
CA ILE A 435 2.92 -9.23 -14.16
C ILE A 435 2.25 -10.57 -14.52
N SER A 436 1.27 -10.53 -15.42
CA SER A 436 0.69 -11.75 -15.97
C SER A 436 1.71 -12.49 -16.87
N LYS A 437 1.64 -13.83 -16.90
CA LYS A 437 2.55 -14.65 -17.73
C LYS A 437 2.55 -14.23 -19.18
N ALA A 438 1.37 -14.05 -19.77
CA ALA A 438 1.23 -13.70 -21.17
C ALA A 438 1.90 -12.35 -21.51
N LEU A 439 1.74 -11.35 -20.62
CA LEU A 439 2.37 -10.06 -20.83
C LEU A 439 3.88 -10.13 -20.59
N SER A 440 4.34 -10.89 -19.58
CA SER A 440 5.78 -11.11 -19.34
C SER A 440 6.48 -11.69 -20.55
N ASP A 441 5.92 -12.76 -21.13
CA ASP A 441 6.47 -13.38 -22.34
C ASP A 441 6.51 -12.39 -23.53
N ALA A 442 5.47 -11.56 -23.67
CA ALA A 442 5.45 -10.54 -24.71
C ALA A 442 6.53 -9.45 -24.52
N LEU A 443 6.76 -9.00 -23.27
CA LEU A 443 7.81 -8.02 -22.96
C LEU A 443 9.20 -8.58 -23.21
N ILE A 444 9.42 -9.83 -22.85
CA ILE A 444 10.70 -10.52 -23.07
C ILE A 444 11.01 -10.60 -24.57
N VAL A 445 10.07 -11.09 -25.37
CA VAL A 445 10.26 -11.23 -26.83
C VAL A 445 10.53 -9.88 -27.51
N LYS A 446 9.87 -8.80 -27.04
CA LYS A 446 10.03 -7.45 -27.61
C LYS A 446 11.27 -6.72 -27.08
N GLY A 447 12.04 -7.29 -26.14
CA GLY A 447 13.18 -6.63 -25.52
C GLY A 447 12.81 -5.45 -24.60
N GLN A 448 11.60 -5.45 -24.06
CA GLN A 448 11.12 -4.38 -23.16
C GLN A 448 11.59 -4.56 -21.73
N VAL A 449 12.18 -5.71 -21.35
CA VAL A 449 12.80 -5.88 -20.02
C VAL A 449 14.14 -5.16 -20.01
N ALA A 450 14.26 -4.15 -19.14
CA ALA A 450 15.44 -3.30 -19.05
C ALA A 450 16.61 -3.99 -18.35
N ALA A 451 16.37 -4.48 -17.15
CA ALA A 451 17.36 -5.14 -16.29
C ALA A 451 16.72 -6.20 -15.39
N GLN A 452 17.53 -7.16 -14.95
CA GLN A 452 17.14 -8.19 -14.01
C GLN A 452 18.04 -8.16 -12.76
N TYR A 453 17.45 -8.46 -11.59
CA TYR A 453 18.22 -8.78 -10.38
C TYR A 453 19.00 -10.07 -10.57
N ILE A 454 20.27 -10.09 -10.11
CA ILE A 454 21.18 -11.22 -10.28
C ILE A 454 21.84 -11.64 -8.98
N ASP A 455 22.20 -12.92 -8.90
CA ASP A 455 23.00 -13.51 -7.84
C ASP A 455 24.50 -13.13 -7.94
N LEU A 456 25.33 -13.72 -7.11
CA LEU A 456 26.79 -13.49 -7.12
C LEU A 456 27.48 -14.10 -8.33
N ASN A 457 26.85 -15.04 -9.03
CA ASN A 457 27.35 -15.70 -10.23
C ASN A 457 26.83 -15.06 -11.54
N ASP A 458 26.23 -13.86 -11.43
CA ASP A 458 25.64 -13.11 -12.54
C ASP A 458 24.43 -13.78 -13.20
N ASN A 459 23.73 -14.68 -12.50
CA ASN A 459 22.50 -15.29 -12.96
C ASN A 459 21.28 -14.55 -12.41
N ALA A 460 20.29 -14.34 -13.28
CA ALA A 460 19.00 -13.84 -12.85
C ALA A 460 18.38 -14.80 -11.82
N THR A 461 17.84 -14.24 -10.73
CA THR A 461 17.39 -15.08 -9.62
C THR A 461 16.11 -14.56 -8.97
N MET A 462 15.32 -15.50 -8.47
CA MET A 462 14.13 -15.24 -7.66
C MET A 462 14.43 -15.25 -6.15
N GLU A 463 15.65 -15.56 -5.74
CA GLU A 463 16.02 -15.65 -4.33
C GLU A 463 15.99 -14.29 -3.63
N THR A 464 15.36 -14.24 -2.47
CA THR A 464 15.12 -13.02 -1.69
C THR A 464 16.35 -12.16 -1.38
N PRO A 465 17.54 -12.70 -1.05
CA PRO A 465 18.71 -11.86 -0.82
C PRO A 465 19.08 -10.99 -2.03
N TYR A 466 18.82 -11.47 -3.25
CA TYR A 466 19.21 -10.83 -4.50
C TYR A 466 18.04 -10.10 -5.17
N ASN A 467 16.84 -10.68 -5.16
CA ASN A 467 15.58 -10.11 -5.62
C ASN A 467 14.70 -9.78 -4.41
N PRO A 468 14.94 -8.64 -3.74
CA PRO A 468 14.46 -8.41 -2.37
C PRO A 468 12.95 -8.19 -2.28
N GLY A 469 12.33 -7.74 -3.35
CA GLY A 469 10.88 -7.56 -3.43
C GLY A 469 10.14 -8.81 -3.86
N GLY A 470 10.83 -9.78 -4.48
CA GLY A 470 10.20 -10.93 -5.13
C GLY A 470 9.60 -10.58 -6.49
N SER A 471 10.24 -9.70 -7.26
CA SER A 471 9.80 -9.29 -8.59
C SER A 471 9.76 -10.47 -9.57
N ALA A 472 8.70 -10.56 -10.38
CA ALA A 472 8.52 -11.60 -11.40
C ALA A 472 9.70 -11.61 -12.37
N GLU A 473 10.17 -12.80 -12.77
CA GLU A 473 11.30 -13.02 -13.70
C GLU A 473 12.56 -12.23 -13.31
N ALA A 474 12.71 -11.88 -12.02
CA ALA A 474 13.76 -11.00 -11.49
C ALA A 474 13.78 -9.60 -12.14
N ILE A 475 12.70 -9.15 -12.77
CA ILE A 475 12.65 -7.86 -13.47
C ILE A 475 12.81 -6.70 -12.49
N GLU A 476 13.78 -5.83 -12.75
CA GLU A 476 14.03 -4.60 -12.00
C GLU A 476 13.36 -3.39 -12.65
N GLY A 477 13.25 -3.38 -13.98
CA GLY A 477 12.64 -2.29 -14.72
C GLY A 477 12.30 -2.68 -16.15
N ILE A 478 11.44 -1.86 -16.80
CA ILE A 478 10.94 -2.11 -18.15
C ILE A 478 10.90 -0.84 -18.99
N PHE A 479 10.79 -1.03 -20.31
CA PHE A 479 10.63 0.02 -21.30
C PHE A 479 9.24 0.00 -21.97
N SER A 480 8.84 1.16 -22.52
CA SER A 480 7.80 1.21 -23.57
C SER A 480 8.25 0.49 -24.84
N PRO A 481 7.34 0.15 -25.78
CA PRO A 481 7.70 -0.57 -27.00
C PRO A 481 8.75 0.16 -27.85
N ASP A 482 8.74 1.48 -27.83
CA ASP A 482 9.72 2.33 -28.53
C ASP A 482 10.96 2.68 -27.66
N GLY A 483 10.96 2.29 -26.38
CA GLY A 483 12.04 2.50 -25.43
C GLY A 483 12.15 3.92 -24.88
N ARG A 484 11.26 4.86 -25.23
CA ARG A 484 11.35 6.26 -24.77
C ARG A 484 10.88 6.45 -23.34
N ILE A 485 10.01 5.58 -22.85
CA ILE A 485 9.59 5.55 -21.45
C ILE A 485 10.36 4.44 -20.75
N TYR A 486 11.02 4.78 -19.66
CA TYR A 486 11.74 3.84 -18.80
C TYR A 486 11.21 3.92 -17.38
N GLY A 487 10.86 2.79 -16.81
CA GLY A 487 10.45 2.64 -15.42
C GLY A 487 11.31 1.63 -14.68
N ARG A 488 11.69 1.96 -13.45
CA ARG A 488 12.48 1.09 -12.58
C ARG A 488 12.05 1.18 -11.12
N ALA A 489 12.16 0.06 -10.42
CA ALA A 489 11.83 -0.02 -9.00
C ALA A 489 12.95 0.55 -8.11
N THR A 490 14.21 0.38 -8.49
CA THR A 490 15.36 0.80 -7.69
C THR A 490 15.70 2.28 -7.87
N ARG A 491 16.34 2.86 -6.87
CA ARG A 491 16.72 4.28 -6.88
C ARG A 491 18.05 4.53 -7.57
N PHE A 492 18.23 5.73 -8.12
CA PHE A 492 19.50 6.23 -8.61
C PHE A 492 20.33 6.91 -7.53
N SER A 493 19.94 6.78 -6.29
CA SER A 493 20.42 7.64 -5.23
C SER A 493 21.91 7.53 -5.00
N ARG A 494 22.47 8.68 -4.82
CA ARG A 494 23.71 8.93 -4.09
C ARG A 494 24.95 8.20 -4.63
N VAL A 495 25.06 8.11 -5.95
CA VAL A 495 26.30 7.70 -6.61
C VAL A 495 27.10 8.95 -6.89
N SER A 496 27.78 9.48 -5.90
CA SER A 496 28.81 10.49 -6.08
C SER A 496 30.18 9.87 -5.82
N ASP A 497 31.20 10.50 -6.37
CA ASP A 497 32.59 10.18 -6.05
C ASP A 497 32.71 10.16 -4.51
N HIS A 498 33.27 9.09 -3.96
CA HIS A 498 33.45 8.82 -2.53
C HIS A 498 32.25 8.21 -1.77
N PHE A 499 31.08 7.98 -2.37
CA PHE A 499 30.09 7.09 -1.77
C PHE A 499 30.39 5.64 -2.16
N TYR A 500 30.27 4.73 -1.20
CA TYR A 500 30.46 3.27 -1.39
C TYR A 500 31.85 2.84 -1.85
N GLU A 501 32.91 3.57 -1.51
CA GLU A 501 34.30 3.20 -1.83
C GLU A 501 34.66 1.78 -1.36
N ASN A 502 34.06 1.33 -0.26
CA ASN A 502 34.21 -0.03 0.29
C ASN A 502 33.34 -1.08 -0.40
N VAL A 503 32.55 -0.73 -1.41
CA VAL A 503 31.70 -1.66 -2.15
C VAL A 503 32.10 -1.66 -3.63
N PRO A 504 33.05 -2.53 -4.05
CA PRO A 504 33.58 -2.50 -5.40
C PRO A 504 32.53 -2.84 -6.45
N GLY A 505 32.65 -2.27 -7.63
CA GLY A 505 31.82 -2.52 -8.81
C GLY A 505 31.29 -1.24 -9.45
N GLU A 506 30.61 -1.41 -10.60
CA GLU A 506 30.07 -0.31 -11.37
C GLU A 506 28.70 0.11 -10.79
N TRP A 507 28.52 1.44 -10.68
CA TRP A 507 27.31 2.05 -10.13
C TRP A 507 26.56 2.90 -11.14
N ASP A 508 27.25 3.37 -12.19
CA ASP A 508 26.73 4.35 -13.12
C ASP A 508 26.47 3.77 -14.50
N ALA A 509 25.22 3.42 -14.78
CA ALA A 509 24.76 2.95 -16.09
C ALA A 509 24.65 4.07 -17.16
N LYS A 510 25.18 5.27 -16.91
CA LYS A 510 25.19 6.42 -17.84
C LYS A 510 23.80 6.81 -18.37
N ILE A 511 22.76 6.61 -17.58
CA ILE A 511 21.37 6.81 -17.98
C ILE A 511 21.09 8.28 -18.24
N PHE A 512 21.57 9.16 -17.37
CA PHE A 512 21.36 10.61 -17.49
C PHE A 512 22.06 11.17 -18.72
N GLU A 513 23.31 10.77 -18.93
CA GLU A 513 24.10 11.15 -20.10
C GLU A 513 23.47 10.63 -21.40
N SER A 514 22.99 9.37 -21.38
CA SER A 514 22.33 8.74 -22.53
C SER A 514 21.05 9.48 -22.89
N GLY A 515 20.20 9.79 -21.90
CA GLY A 515 18.97 10.55 -22.08
C GLY A 515 19.21 11.96 -22.64
N VAL A 516 20.25 12.66 -22.16
CA VAL A 516 20.61 13.99 -22.66
C VAL A 516 21.21 13.90 -24.06
N LYS A 517 22.09 12.93 -24.33
CA LYS A 517 22.71 12.70 -25.65
C LYS A 517 21.71 12.29 -26.72
N TYR A 518 20.57 11.74 -26.35
CA TYR A 518 19.49 11.40 -27.29
C TYR A 518 19.04 12.60 -28.12
N PHE A 519 19.08 13.82 -27.54
CA PHE A 519 18.67 15.08 -28.17
C PHE A 519 19.85 15.88 -28.76
N LYS A 520 21.07 15.43 -28.61
CA LYS A 520 22.27 16.08 -29.15
C LYS A 520 22.75 15.38 -30.41
#